data_920dac3b6b65c9285ad3d986bd4936b4
#
_entry.id   920dac3b6b65c9285ad3d986bd4936b4
#
_cell.length_a   1.000
_cell.length_b   1.000
_cell.length_c   1.000
_cell.angle_alpha   90.00
_cell.angle_beta   90.00
_cell.angle_gamma   90.00
#
_symmetry.space_group_name_H-M   'P 1'
#
loop_
_entity.id
_entity.type
_entity.pdbx_description
1 polymer ?
#
loop_
_entity_poly.entity_id
_entity_poly.type
_entity_poly.pdbx_seq_one_letter_code
_entity_poly.pdbx_strand_id
1 'polypeptide(L)'
;LLLAQSLQDAAINAPMVALAPQHRARRMRAICAQLFRLQLGLSILVAFLAFTGILATSWRVGAEALPPSTAWPFALAVLGHTARGYARDYAFLLLLPKRVLALDTLYVGLVLLGLAAGVALERLDVEWVFGCIATAGLAAGGFGLQQTGLRPFGQHGRGRDVFRKAWALGRWAIPSVVLWW
;
A
#
# COMPACT_ATOMS: atom_id res chain seq x y z
N LEU A 1 -1.72 4.36 -9.14
CA LEU A 1 -1.23 3.32 -8.23
C LEU A 1 0.30 3.24 -8.24
N LEU A 2 0.96 3.23 -9.42
CA LEU A 2 2.43 3.13 -9.53
C LEU A 2 3.15 4.27 -8.83
N LEU A 3 2.70 5.52 -8.97
CA LEU A 3 3.29 6.66 -8.24
C LEU A 3 3.19 6.47 -6.72
N ALA A 4 2.04 6.00 -6.22
CA ALA A 4 1.85 5.73 -4.79
C ALA A 4 2.82 4.66 -4.29
N GLN A 5 3.05 3.61 -5.08
CA GLN A 5 4.02 2.57 -4.76
C GLN A 5 5.45 3.09 -4.78
N SER A 6 5.84 3.87 -5.79
CA SER A 6 7.18 4.45 -5.87
C SER A 6 7.49 5.39 -4.69
N LEU A 7 6.49 6.18 -4.26
CA LEU A 7 6.62 7.00 -3.06
C LEU A 7 6.75 6.16 -1.79
N GLN A 8 5.99 5.06 -1.69
CA GLN A 8 6.11 4.10 -0.59
C GLN A 8 7.49 3.47 -0.55
N ASP A 9 8.00 3.00 -1.69
CA ASP A 9 9.31 2.35 -1.79
C ASP A 9 10.41 3.30 -1.33
N ALA A 10 10.38 4.55 -1.78
CA ALA A 10 11.35 5.57 -1.40
C ALA A 10 11.26 5.96 0.09
N ALA A 11 10.06 6.18 0.61
CA ALA A 11 9.86 6.73 1.95
C ALA A 11 9.87 5.67 3.06
N ILE A 12 9.51 4.43 2.76
CA ILE A 12 9.25 3.39 3.77
C ILE A 12 10.07 2.12 3.52
N ASN A 13 9.98 1.53 2.32
CA ASN A 13 10.55 0.21 2.06
C ASN A 13 12.09 0.26 2.01
N ALA A 14 12.68 1.26 1.35
CA ALA A 14 14.13 1.44 1.35
C ALA A 14 14.69 1.67 2.77
N PRO A 15 14.13 2.58 3.61
CA PRO A 15 14.51 2.67 5.02
C PRO A 15 14.28 1.37 5.82
N MET A 16 13.22 0.62 5.55
CA MET A 16 12.94 -0.66 6.22
C MET A 16 14.06 -1.67 5.97
N VAL A 17 14.45 -1.86 4.70
CA VAL A 17 15.51 -2.78 4.30
C VAL A 17 16.87 -2.33 4.87
N ALA A 18 17.13 -1.03 4.95
CA ALA A 18 18.39 -0.50 5.46
C ALA A 18 18.52 -0.59 6.99
N LEU A 19 17.44 -0.32 7.73
CA LEU A 19 17.48 -0.18 9.19
C LEU A 19 17.15 -1.48 9.94
N ALA A 20 16.19 -2.26 9.44
CA ALA A 20 15.66 -3.40 10.18
C ALA A 20 16.68 -4.52 10.42
N PRO A 21 17.49 -4.96 9.44
CA PRO A 21 18.47 -6.05 9.62
C PRO A 21 19.57 -5.75 10.62
N GLN A 22 19.85 -4.47 10.90
CA GLN A 22 20.90 -4.05 11.86
C GLN A 22 20.54 -4.33 13.32
N HIS A 23 19.33 -4.85 13.59
CA HIS A 23 18.79 -4.97 14.92
C HIS A 23 18.35 -6.41 15.24
N ARG A 24 18.38 -6.77 16.55
CA ARG A 24 17.84 -8.07 17.01
C ARG A 24 16.34 -8.18 16.69
N ALA A 25 15.85 -9.40 16.48
CA ALA A 25 14.50 -9.71 16.00
C ALA A 25 13.36 -8.93 16.68
N ARG A 26 13.41 -8.76 18.01
CA ARG A 26 12.39 -7.98 18.76
C ARG A 26 12.37 -6.51 18.35
N ARG A 27 13.57 -5.89 18.23
CA ARG A 27 13.70 -4.47 17.87
C ARG A 27 13.40 -4.26 16.40
N MET A 28 13.78 -5.20 15.54
CA MET A 28 13.44 -5.22 14.12
C MET A 28 11.91 -5.18 13.93
N ARG A 29 11.16 -6.06 14.61
CA ARG A 29 9.68 -6.07 14.56
C ARG A 29 9.08 -4.74 15.02
N ALA A 30 9.64 -4.14 16.09
CA ALA A 30 9.17 -2.83 16.56
C ALA A 30 9.41 -1.72 15.54
N ILE A 31 10.56 -1.71 14.85
CA ILE A 31 10.87 -0.76 13.77
C ILE A 31 9.89 -0.96 12.63
N CYS A 32 9.69 -2.19 12.16
CA CYS A 32 8.74 -2.48 11.08
C CYS A 32 7.31 -2.10 11.45
N ALA A 33 6.86 -2.34 12.69
CA ALA A 33 5.53 -1.92 13.14
C ALA A 33 5.36 -0.38 13.13
N GLN A 34 6.41 0.37 13.43
CA GLN A 34 6.40 1.83 13.35
C GLN A 34 6.39 2.33 11.90
N LEU A 35 7.21 1.73 11.04
CA LEU A 35 7.21 2.03 9.61
C LEU A 35 5.87 1.71 8.96
N PHE A 36 5.19 0.63 9.37
CA PHE A 36 3.83 0.34 8.92
C PHE A 36 2.84 1.44 9.30
N ARG A 37 2.92 1.99 10.51
CA ARG A 37 2.05 3.11 10.91
C ARG A 37 2.31 4.37 10.09
N LEU A 38 3.58 4.67 9.78
CA LEU A 38 3.95 5.76 8.87
C LEU A 38 3.42 5.49 7.46
N GLN A 39 3.57 4.25 6.98
CA GLN A 39 3.02 3.79 5.73
C GLN A 39 1.51 4.00 5.66
N LEU A 40 0.78 3.61 6.69
CA LEU A 40 -0.67 3.78 6.74
C LEU A 40 -1.05 5.26 6.67
N GLY A 41 -0.35 6.12 7.42
CA GLY A 41 -0.55 7.58 7.36
C GLY A 41 -0.29 8.16 5.96
N LEU A 42 0.83 7.76 5.33
CA LEU A 42 1.15 8.17 3.96
C LEU A 42 0.10 7.68 2.95
N SER A 43 -0.33 6.43 3.07
CA SER A 43 -1.34 5.84 2.19
C SER A 43 -2.69 6.55 2.32
N ILE A 44 -3.11 6.90 3.54
CA ILE A 44 -4.33 7.67 3.77
C ILE A 44 -4.22 9.06 3.13
N LEU A 45 -3.07 9.73 3.29
CA LEU A 45 -2.85 11.03 2.66
C LEU A 45 -2.91 10.94 1.13
N VAL A 46 -2.23 9.96 0.52
CA VAL A 46 -2.24 9.76 -0.94
C VAL A 46 -3.63 9.39 -1.43
N ALA A 47 -4.35 8.51 -0.71
CA ALA A 47 -5.73 8.15 -1.04
C ALA A 47 -6.68 9.37 -0.96
N PHE A 48 -6.51 10.22 0.03
CA PHE A 48 -7.29 11.46 0.18
C PHE A 48 -6.99 12.44 -0.96
N LEU A 49 -5.72 12.65 -1.30
CA LEU A 49 -5.33 13.49 -2.44
C LEU A 49 -5.85 12.94 -3.77
N ALA A 50 -5.80 11.63 -3.95
CA ALA A 50 -6.36 10.98 -5.13
C ALA A 50 -7.89 11.14 -5.21
N PHE A 51 -8.58 10.94 -4.10
CA PHE A 51 -10.02 11.14 -3.98
C PHE A 51 -10.43 12.58 -4.34
N THR A 52 -9.82 13.57 -3.69
CA THR A 52 -10.10 14.99 -3.96
C THR A 52 -9.70 15.41 -5.37
N GLY A 53 -8.59 14.86 -5.89
CA GLY A 53 -8.13 15.10 -7.26
C GLY A 53 -9.13 14.60 -8.31
N ILE A 54 -9.69 13.40 -8.14
CA ILE A 54 -10.71 12.85 -9.03
C ILE A 54 -11.97 13.71 -8.96
N LEU A 55 -12.45 14.10 -7.77
CA LEU A 55 -13.61 14.96 -7.64
C LEU A 55 -13.41 16.32 -8.33
N ALA A 56 -12.26 16.95 -8.09
CA ALA A 56 -11.94 18.23 -8.72
C ALA A 56 -11.85 18.14 -10.26
N THR A 57 -11.30 17.03 -10.77
CA THR A 57 -11.22 16.78 -12.22
C THR A 57 -12.59 16.51 -12.80
N SER A 58 -13.42 15.70 -12.15
CA SER A 58 -14.80 15.43 -12.54
C SER A 58 -15.63 16.73 -12.67
N TRP A 59 -15.43 17.68 -11.78
CA TRP A 59 -16.09 19.00 -11.86
C TRP A 59 -15.63 19.86 -13.05
N ARG A 60 -14.37 19.69 -13.47
CA ARG A 60 -13.80 20.48 -14.59
C ARG A 60 -14.08 19.88 -15.97
N VAL A 61 -13.98 18.55 -16.08
CA VAL A 61 -14.07 17.83 -17.36
C VAL A 61 -15.50 17.34 -17.64
N GLY A 62 -16.33 17.29 -16.61
CA GLY A 62 -17.68 16.74 -16.66
C GLY A 62 -17.77 15.30 -16.13
N ALA A 63 -18.89 15.02 -15.49
CA ALA A 63 -19.15 13.73 -14.85
C ALA A 63 -19.25 12.56 -15.86
N GLU A 64 -19.52 12.85 -17.14
CA GLU A 64 -19.56 11.83 -18.21
C GLU A 64 -18.15 11.29 -18.54
N ALA A 65 -17.13 12.17 -18.49
CA ALA A 65 -15.75 11.78 -18.79
C ALA A 65 -15.08 11.08 -17.61
N LEU A 66 -15.38 11.51 -16.38
CA LEU A 66 -14.86 10.91 -15.15
C LEU A 66 -15.93 10.94 -14.05
N PRO A 67 -16.67 9.84 -13.83
CA PRO A 67 -17.71 9.78 -12.80
C PRO A 67 -17.14 10.04 -11.41
N PRO A 68 -17.75 10.91 -10.58
CA PRO A 68 -17.33 11.17 -9.21
C PRO A 68 -17.32 9.92 -8.33
N SER A 69 -18.19 8.96 -8.62
CA SER A 69 -18.29 7.65 -7.96
C SER A 69 -17.01 6.81 -8.05
N THR A 70 -16.18 7.02 -9.08
CA THR A 70 -14.88 6.38 -9.25
C THR A 70 -13.85 6.79 -8.17
N ALA A 71 -14.02 7.97 -7.55
CA ALA A 71 -13.07 8.49 -6.57
C ALA A 71 -12.91 7.55 -5.35
N TRP A 72 -13.98 6.97 -4.91
CA TRP A 72 -14.04 6.14 -3.72
C TRP A 72 -13.36 4.76 -3.91
N PRO A 73 -13.71 3.97 -4.95
CA PRO A 73 -13.00 2.72 -5.22
C PRO A 73 -11.52 2.92 -5.52
N PHE A 74 -11.15 4.00 -6.21
CA PHE A 74 -9.76 4.33 -6.49
C PHE A 74 -8.97 4.63 -5.22
N ALA A 75 -9.51 5.44 -4.30
CA ALA A 75 -8.87 5.73 -3.02
C ALA A 75 -8.66 4.45 -2.18
N LEU A 76 -9.65 3.57 -2.15
CA LEU A 76 -9.54 2.26 -1.49
C LEU A 76 -8.52 1.35 -2.19
N ALA A 77 -8.44 1.39 -3.54
CA ALA A 77 -7.44 0.63 -4.28
C ALA A 77 -6.01 1.10 -3.94
N VAL A 78 -5.77 2.40 -3.74
CA VAL A 78 -4.49 2.93 -3.24
C VAL A 78 -4.16 2.33 -1.87
N LEU A 79 -5.10 2.34 -0.92
CA LEU A 79 -4.89 1.77 0.42
C LEU A 79 -4.60 0.27 0.37
N GLY A 80 -5.39 -0.50 -0.39
CA GLY A 80 -5.21 -1.94 -0.54
C GLY A 80 -3.87 -2.29 -1.19
N HIS A 81 -3.52 -1.60 -2.26
CA HIS A 81 -2.28 -1.82 -2.99
C HIS A 81 -1.04 -1.55 -2.11
N THR A 82 -1.03 -0.43 -1.39
CA THR A 82 0.09 -0.07 -0.52
C THR A 82 0.19 -0.97 0.71
N ALA A 83 -0.93 -1.40 1.30
CA ALA A 83 -0.94 -2.36 2.41
C ALA A 83 -0.38 -3.72 1.99
N ARG A 84 -0.79 -4.23 0.82
CA ARG A 84 -0.23 -5.45 0.25
C ARG A 84 1.27 -5.32 -0.03
N GLY A 85 1.70 -4.21 -0.66
CA GLY A 85 3.10 -3.92 -0.94
C GLY A 85 3.95 -4.02 0.32
N TYR A 86 3.54 -3.36 1.40
CA TYR A 86 4.23 -3.42 2.68
C TYR A 86 4.32 -4.85 3.25
N ALA A 87 3.22 -5.59 3.25
CA ALA A 87 3.19 -6.96 3.75
C ALA A 87 4.13 -7.87 2.97
N ARG A 88 4.20 -7.70 1.64
CA ARG A 88 5.09 -8.41 0.74
C ARG A 88 6.57 -8.12 1.06
N ASP A 89 6.94 -6.85 1.16
CA ASP A 89 8.31 -6.43 1.41
C ASP A 89 8.78 -6.82 2.82
N TYR A 90 7.88 -6.77 3.79
CA TYR A 90 8.16 -7.30 5.12
C TYR A 90 8.39 -8.83 5.11
N ALA A 91 7.62 -9.58 4.33
CA ALA A 91 7.85 -11.02 4.17
C ALA A 91 9.18 -11.32 3.44
N PHE A 92 9.59 -10.50 2.47
CA PHE A 92 10.91 -10.58 1.86
C PHE A 92 12.04 -10.28 2.86
N LEU A 93 11.88 -9.26 3.69
CA LEU A 93 12.84 -8.93 4.74
C LEU A 93 13.04 -10.08 5.72
N LEU A 94 11.99 -10.87 5.98
CA LEU A 94 12.05 -12.06 6.82
C LEU A 94 12.55 -13.31 6.09
N LEU A 95 12.93 -13.21 4.81
CA LEU A 95 13.36 -14.32 3.94
C LEU A 95 12.30 -15.44 3.86
N LEU A 96 11.04 -15.08 3.70
CA LEU A 96 9.90 -16.01 3.64
C LEU A 96 9.26 -16.07 2.24
N PRO A 97 10.00 -16.56 1.19
CA PRO A 97 9.54 -16.50 -0.21
C PRO A 97 8.22 -17.26 -0.43
N LYS A 98 7.97 -18.35 0.30
CA LYS A 98 6.71 -19.10 0.21
C LYS A 98 5.50 -18.25 0.64
N ARG A 99 5.67 -17.37 1.63
CA ARG A 99 4.60 -16.47 2.08
C ARG A 99 4.36 -15.34 1.09
N VAL A 100 5.42 -14.84 0.47
CA VAL A 100 5.31 -13.86 -0.63
C VAL A 100 4.51 -14.46 -1.77
N LEU A 101 4.86 -15.68 -2.20
CA LEU A 101 4.13 -16.37 -3.26
C LEU A 101 2.65 -16.57 -2.91
N ALA A 102 2.35 -17.02 -1.68
CA ALA A 102 0.97 -17.22 -1.23
C ALA A 102 0.18 -15.89 -1.23
N LEU A 103 0.80 -14.78 -0.82
CA LEU A 103 0.22 -13.45 -0.81
C LEU A 103 -0.05 -12.96 -2.24
N ASP A 104 0.91 -13.11 -3.15
CA ASP A 104 0.77 -12.71 -4.55
C ASP A 104 -0.28 -13.58 -5.28
N THR A 105 -0.29 -14.90 -5.02
CA THR A 105 -1.32 -15.80 -5.57
C THR A 105 -2.72 -15.46 -5.06
N LEU A 106 -2.87 -15.18 -3.77
CA LEU A 106 -4.14 -14.75 -3.18
C LEU A 106 -4.64 -13.46 -3.83
N TYR A 107 -3.76 -12.47 -3.97
CA TYR A 107 -4.11 -11.19 -4.59
C TYR A 107 -4.57 -11.37 -6.04
N VAL A 108 -3.74 -12.04 -6.86
CA VAL A 108 -4.06 -12.27 -8.29
C VAL A 108 -5.35 -13.10 -8.43
N GLY A 109 -5.50 -14.14 -7.62
CA GLY A 109 -6.71 -14.99 -7.63
C GLY A 109 -7.96 -14.19 -7.30
N LEU A 110 -7.93 -13.32 -6.27
CA LEU A 110 -9.07 -12.49 -5.91
C LEU A 110 -9.39 -11.44 -6.99
N VAL A 111 -8.37 -10.83 -7.60
CA VAL A 111 -8.59 -9.89 -8.72
C VAL A 111 -9.24 -10.61 -9.90
N LEU A 112 -8.71 -11.76 -10.32
CA LEU A 112 -9.25 -12.52 -11.45
C LEU A 112 -10.68 -13.01 -11.18
N LEU A 113 -10.97 -13.50 -9.98
CA LEU A 113 -12.32 -13.91 -9.59
C LEU A 113 -13.28 -12.71 -9.60
N GLY A 114 -12.85 -11.55 -9.08
CA GLY A 114 -13.66 -10.34 -9.10
C GLY A 114 -13.93 -9.84 -10.51
N LEU A 115 -12.94 -9.88 -11.40
CA LEU A 115 -13.13 -9.51 -12.81
C LEU A 115 -14.04 -10.48 -13.54
N ALA A 116 -13.87 -11.81 -13.34
CA ALA A 116 -14.76 -12.83 -13.89
C ALA A 116 -16.22 -12.64 -13.44
N ALA A 117 -16.41 -12.33 -12.15
CA ALA A 117 -17.74 -12.00 -11.62
C ALA A 117 -18.31 -10.73 -12.26
N GLY A 118 -17.48 -9.68 -12.47
CA GLY A 118 -17.91 -8.46 -13.18
C GLY A 118 -18.38 -8.73 -14.59
N VAL A 119 -17.65 -9.59 -15.34
CA VAL A 119 -18.07 -10.02 -16.68
C VAL A 119 -19.39 -10.79 -16.63
N ALA A 120 -19.53 -11.76 -15.71
CA ALA A 120 -20.72 -12.58 -15.59
C ALA A 120 -21.97 -11.78 -15.17
N LEU A 121 -21.79 -10.67 -14.45
CA LEU A 121 -22.85 -9.76 -14.00
C LEU A 121 -23.10 -8.60 -14.96
N GLU A 122 -22.36 -8.52 -16.07
CA GLU A 122 -22.42 -7.40 -17.04
C GLU A 122 -22.15 -6.02 -16.38
N ARG A 123 -21.31 -6.00 -15.33
CA ARG A 123 -20.96 -4.81 -14.53
C ARG A 123 -19.45 -4.50 -14.55
N LEU A 124 -18.77 -4.80 -15.65
CA LEU A 124 -17.34 -4.52 -15.79
C LEU A 124 -17.09 -3.05 -16.13
N ASP A 125 -17.28 -2.18 -15.17
CA ASP A 125 -16.93 -0.77 -15.23
C ASP A 125 -15.63 -0.45 -14.46
N VAL A 126 -15.16 0.78 -14.56
CA VAL A 126 -13.94 1.26 -13.92
C VAL A 126 -14.04 1.16 -12.38
N GLU A 127 -15.22 1.40 -11.84
CA GLU A 127 -15.48 1.34 -10.40
C GLU A 127 -15.35 -0.08 -9.88
N TRP A 128 -15.92 -1.05 -10.61
CA TRP A 128 -15.80 -2.47 -10.29
C TRP A 128 -14.35 -2.94 -10.30
N VAL A 129 -13.56 -2.56 -11.31
CA VAL A 129 -12.14 -2.91 -11.41
C VAL A 129 -11.36 -2.39 -10.21
N PHE A 130 -11.52 -1.11 -9.86
CA PHE A 130 -10.85 -0.56 -8.67
C PHE A 130 -11.38 -1.18 -7.36
N GLY A 131 -12.66 -1.52 -7.29
CA GLY A 131 -13.24 -2.26 -6.18
C GLY A 131 -12.59 -3.65 -5.98
N CYS A 132 -12.36 -4.38 -7.07
CA CYS A 132 -11.66 -5.66 -7.05
C CYS A 132 -10.21 -5.51 -6.58
N ILE A 133 -9.48 -4.51 -7.11
CA ILE A 133 -8.10 -4.21 -6.70
C ILE A 133 -8.05 -3.83 -5.21
N ALA A 134 -9.00 -3.02 -4.74
CA ALA A 134 -9.09 -2.58 -3.35
C ALA A 134 -9.31 -3.78 -2.41
N THR A 135 -10.34 -4.57 -2.67
CA THR A 135 -10.70 -5.72 -1.83
C THR A 135 -9.61 -6.78 -1.82
N ALA A 136 -9.07 -7.12 -3.00
CA ALA A 136 -7.96 -8.07 -3.12
C ALA A 136 -6.70 -7.57 -2.39
N GLY A 137 -6.38 -6.28 -2.54
CA GLY A 137 -5.21 -5.66 -1.89
C GLY A 137 -5.33 -5.64 -0.36
N LEU A 138 -6.49 -5.24 0.17
CA LEU A 138 -6.75 -5.24 1.61
C LEU A 138 -6.76 -6.66 2.20
N ALA A 139 -7.40 -7.61 1.51
CA ALA A 139 -7.44 -9.01 1.94
C ALA A 139 -6.02 -9.63 1.94
N ALA A 140 -5.27 -9.48 0.85
CA ALA A 140 -3.92 -10.00 0.76
C ALA A 140 -2.97 -9.29 1.75
N GLY A 141 -3.06 -7.97 1.90
CA GLY A 141 -2.28 -7.20 2.86
C GLY A 141 -2.53 -7.63 4.30
N GLY A 142 -3.80 -7.74 4.69
CA GLY A 142 -4.22 -8.22 6.02
C GLY A 142 -3.73 -9.64 6.31
N PHE A 143 -3.92 -10.55 5.35
CA PHE A 143 -3.44 -11.92 5.43
C PHE A 143 -1.90 -11.99 5.59
N GLY A 144 -1.16 -11.20 4.80
CA GLY A 144 0.30 -11.14 4.89
C GLY A 144 0.80 -10.64 6.24
N LEU A 145 0.19 -9.58 6.79
CA LEU A 145 0.51 -9.07 8.12
C LEU A 145 0.21 -10.09 9.21
N GLN A 146 -0.91 -10.79 9.13
CA GLN A 146 -1.28 -11.85 10.06
C GLN A 146 -0.27 -13.00 10.02
N GLN A 147 0.06 -13.49 8.83
CA GLN A 147 1.02 -14.59 8.67
C GLN A 147 2.43 -14.26 9.16
N THR A 148 2.87 -13.02 9.03
CA THR A 148 4.19 -12.59 9.49
C THR A 148 4.24 -12.25 10.98
N GLY A 149 3.07 -12.25 11.65
CA GLY A 149 2.95 -11.94 13.08
C GLY A 149 3.30 -10.49 13.43
N LEU A 150 3.24 -9.58 12.45
CA LEU A 150 3.43 -8.15 12.70
C LEU A 150 2.19 -7.59 13.42
N ARG A 151 2.39 -7.03 14.61
CA ARG A 151 1.33 -6.36 15.39
C ARG A 151 1.54 -4.85 15.32
N PRO A 152 0.90 -4.15 14.37
CA PRO A 152 1.19 -2.73 14.10
C PRO A 152 0.87 -1.82 15.28
N PHE A 153 -0.15 -2.16 16.08
CA PHE A 153 -0.67 -1.30 17.15
C PHE A 153 -0.28 -1.74 18.57
N GLY A 154 0.41 -2.89 18.74
CA GLY A 154 0.74 -3.46 20.04
C GLY A 154 2.18 -3.19 20.54
N GLN A 155 3.02 -2.54 19.75
CA GLN A 155 4.42 -2.34 20.10
C GLN A 155 4.72 -0.86 20.39
N HIS A 156 4.98 -0.54 21.66
CA HIS A 156 5.40 0.79 22.09
C HIS A 156 6.91 0.92 21.90
N GLY A 157 7.34 1.73 20.96
CA GLY A 157 8.73 2.10 20.73
C GLY A 157 8.88 3.62 20.58
N ARG A 158 10.11 4.15 20.69
CA ARG A 158 10.40 5.57 20.41
C ARG A 158 10.22 5.86 18.90
N GLY A 159 8.96 6.02 18.44
CA GLY A 159 8.60 6.25 17.04
C GLY A 159 9.32 7.43 16.40
N ARG A 160 9.62 8.46 17.20
CA ARG A 160 10.29 9.69 16.73
C ARG A 160 11.70 9.42 16.20
N ASP A 161 12.44 8.52 16.83
CA ASP A 161 13.81 8.18 16.40
C ASP A 161 13.80 7.36 15.10
N VAL A 162 12.85 6.44 14.96
CA VAL A 162 12.68 5.66 13.73
C VAL A 162 12.24 6.55 12.58
N PHE A 163 11.28 7.45 12.82
CA PHE A 163 10.84 8.44 11.84
C PHE A 163 12.00 9.31 11.36
N ARG A 164 12.78 9.89 12.29
CA ARG A 164 13.92 10.75 11.95
C ARG A 164 14.95 10.02 11.08
N LYS A 165 15.26 8.76 11.38
CA LYS A 165 16.19 7.94 10.61
C LYS A 165 15.62 7.56 9.25
N ALA A 166 14.36 7.14 9.18
CA ALA A 166 13.67 6.81 7.94
C ALA A 166 13.58 8.05 7.03
N TRP A 167 13.22 9.21 7.60
CA TRP A 167 13.18 10.47 6.87
C TRP A 167 14.56 10.89 6.33
N ALA A 168 15.63 10.74 7.14
CA ALA A 168 16.98 11.05 6.70
C ALA A 168 17.43 10.23 5.49
N LEU A 169 16.96 8.98 5.36
CA LEU A 169 17.21 8.11 4.21
C LEU A 169 16.25 8.41 3.05
N GLY A 170 14.95 8.51 3.33
CA GLY A 170 13.89 8.63 2.33
C GLY A 170 13.83 10.01 1.66
N ARG A 171 14.18 11.10 2.37
CA ARG A 171 14.09 12.48 1.86
C ARG A 171 14.84 12.74 0.55
N TRP A 172 15.90 11.97 0.30
CA TRP A 172 16.66 12.09 -0.93
C TRP A 172 16.09 11.23 -2.07
N ALA A 173 15.38 10.15 -1.73
CA ALA A 173 14.75 9.29 -2.72
C ALA A 173 13.42 9.86 -3.22
N ILE A 174 12.66 10.59 -2.39
CA ILE A 174 11.38 11.19 -2.78
C ILE A 174 11.49 12.15 -3.98
N PRO A 175 12.43 13.13 -4.00
CA PRO A 175 12.57 14.00 -5.16
C PRO A 175 12.92 13.24 -6.45
N SER A 176 13.75 12.20 -6.36
CA SER A 176 14.08 11.39 -7.53
C SER A 176 12.86 10.66 -8.09
N VAL A 177 11.95 10.17 -7.26
CA VAL A 177 10.68 9.58 -7.69
C VAL A 177 9.81 10.62 -8.39
N VAL A 178 9.66 11.82 -7.80
CA VAL A 178 8.82 12.90 -8.39
C VAL A 178 9.38 13.38 -9.74
N LEU A 179 10.70 13.41 -9.90
CA LEU A 179 11.35 13.82 -11.16
C LEU A 179 11.24 12.75 -12.27
N TRP A 180 11.04 11.49 -11.91
CA TRP A 180 10.88 10.38 -12.87
C TRP A 180 9.46 10.26 -13.42
N TRP A 181 8.47 10.81 -12.74
CA TRP A 181 7.05 10.78 -13.11
C TRP A 181 6.58 12.11 -13.69
#